data_09f2688665abfd4c412b39bb2263ba76
#
_entry.id   09f2688665abfd4c412b39bb2263ba76
#
_cell.length_a   1.000
_cell.length_b   1.000
_cell.length_c   1.000
_cell.angle_alpha   90.00
_cell.angle_beta   90.00
_cell.angle_gamma   90.00
#
_symmetry.space_group_name_H-M   'P 1'
#
loop_
_entity.id
_entity.type
_entity.pdbx_description
1 polymer ?
#
loop_
_entity_poly.entity_id
_entity_poly.type
_entity_poly.pdbx_seq_one_letter_code
_entity_poly.pdbx_strand_id
1 'polypeptide(L)'
;KQQKKTDSQLREIDEEWATKIFKFEPHKTIKDLYLLDTVSTLEMKATVEEHSGKISGFKSQSRNLTNELNARIKQKETAFQTINNTLELWLGVQQLWNSLQSFFIGGDIRKELPGPTKNFENCHKLWVKIMMDKAYPTKIVYSLCASNELTPDLLDIDRTLKECQQKLDIYLEGKRGPFPRFYFVSNGVLLDILSKRSDPANIKSNLGIIFDAINDIEFADADKKNIIAIRQIKSAATPDDKQEVDMTAHPVKCDGKIEEWLCDLVASMKYSLRDLFEQAYYDIKNFYDQPLDDNNKDGFRAFIEKYICQVVIFGLQLFGTKRLEEFIVRTSYEKGDSYKKKLVAGELDPAMKDFNVILTELTSMARDGSKYKLPMVKLEALIIIHVHNKDIYEYFIHDKEMARQIVTVNDYDWLKQTRVYWYDHKTSRKVIRTCLINITDVAFEYGSEFLGAKERMCITP
;
A
#
# COMPACT_ATOMS: atom_id res chain seq x y z
N LYS A 1 27.28 51.48 33.85
CA LYS A 1 27.66 50.04 33.71
C LYS A 1 26.79 49.30 32.69
N GLN A 2 25.48 49.45 32.74
CA GLN A 2 24.52 48.72 31.89
C GLN A 2 24.68 49.06 30.40
N GLN A 3 24.80 50.35 30.03
CA GLN A 3 25.04 50.76 28.65
C GLN A 3 26.29 50.16 28.04
N LYS A 4 27.42 50.15 28.78
CA LYS A 4 28.66 49.53 28.32
C LYS A 4 28.51 48.01 28.13
N LYS A 5 27.73 47.33 28.98
CA LYS A 5 27.46 45.90 28.88
C LYS A 5 26.61 45.57 27.62
N THR A 6 25.55 46.36 27.39
CA THR A 6 24.70 46.18 26.19
C THR A 6 25.47 46.48 24.90
N ASP A 7 26.29 47.54 24.87
CA ASP A 7 27.14 47.84 23.70
C ASP A 7 28.16 46.73 23.42
N SER A 8 28.82 46.20 24.48
CA SER A 8 29.74 45.06 24.33
C SER A 8 29.03 43.84 23.73
N GLN A 9 27.85 43.48 24.26
CA GLN A 9 27.09 42.30 23.77
C GLN A 9 26.59 42.50 22.34
N LEU A 10 26.22 43.74 21.95
CA LEU A 10 25.88 44.02 20.55
C LEU A 10 27.06 43.90 19.61
N ARG A 11 28.27 44.34 20.05
CA ARG A 11 29.50 44.18 19.26
C ARG A 11 29.87 42.71 19.09
N GLU A 12 29.77 41.89 20.15
CA GLU A 12 29.98 40.44 20.07
C GLU A 12 29.08 39.77 19.04
N ILE A 13 27.77 40.12 19.01
CA ILE A 13 26.81 39.66 18.00
C ILE A 13 27.23 40.15 16.60
N ASP A 14 27.66 41.41 16.46
CA ASP A 14 28.11 41.98 15.19
C ASP A 14 29.33 41.24 14.62
N GLU A 15 30.31 40.96 15.47
CA GLU A 15 31.54 40.22 15.10
C GLU A 15 31.24 38.77 14.70
N GLU A 16 30.36 38.09 15.45
CA GLU A 16 29.95 36.72 15.11
C GLU A 16 29.27 36.66 13.73
N TRP A 17 28.31 37.55 13.48
CA TRP A 17 27.54 37.53 12.25
C TRP A 17 28.27 38.13 11.04
N ALA A 18 29.35 38.87 11.24
CA ALA A 18 30.22 39.32 10.16
C ALA A 18 30.97 38.17 9.49
N THR A 19 31.22 37.07 10.23
CA THR A 19 32.01 35.92 9.76
C THR A 19 31.18 34.65 9.55
N LYS A 20 29.92 34.65 9.98
CA LYS A 20 29.04 33.48 9.90
C LYS A 20 28.67 33.16 8.46
N ILE A 21 28.99 31.96 8.01
CA ILE A 21 28.84 31.51 6.62
C ILE A 21 27.89 30.33 6.51
N PHE A 22 27.19 30.23 5.38
CA PHE A 22 26.42 29.05 4.99
C PHE A 22 27.34 27.89 4.64
N LYS A 23 26.90 26.67 4.97
CA LYS A 23 27.44 25.45 4.41
C LYS A 23 26.62 25.04 3.18
N PHE A 24 27.31 24.56 2.16
CA PHE A 24 26.70 24.15 0.91
C PHE A 24 27.04 22.70 0.62
N GLU A 25 26.06 21.97 0.05
CA GLU A 25 26.21 20.60 -0.42
C GLU A 25 26.01 20.53 -1.93
N PRO A 26 26.76 19.70 -2.67
CA PRO A 26 26.54 19.51 -4.10
C PRO A 26 25.22 18.78 -4.34
N HIS A 27 24.46 19.23 -5.34
CA HIS A 27 23.22 18.54 -5.73
C HIS A 27 23.52 17.15 -6.31
N LYS A 28 22.73 16.14 -5.95
CA LYS A 28 22.98 14.73 -6.28
C LYS A 28 22.96 14.42 -7.78
N THR A 29 22.11 15.10 -8.55
CA THR A 29 21.85 14.80 -9.97
C THR A 29 22.20 15.93 -10.94
N ILE A 30 22.20 17.18 -10.47
CA ILE A 30 22.52 18.34 -11.30
C ILE A 30 23.97 18.73 -11.04
N LYS A 31 24.80 18.59 -12.07
CA LYS A 31 26.21 18.93 -12.00
C LYS A 31 26.41 20.42 -11.76
N ASP A 32 27.42 20.75 -10.96
CA ASP A 32 27.82 22.12 -10.64
C ASP A 32 26.74 23.00 -9.97
N LEU A 33 25.72 22.38 -9.34
CA LEU A 33 24.74 23.07 -8.51
C LEU A 33 25.01 22.75 -7.03
N TYR A 34 25.08 23.78 -6.21
CA TYR A 34 25.23 23.69 -4.76
C TYR A 34 23.98 24.22 -4.07
N LEU A 35 23.51 23.51 -3.06
CA LEU A 35 22.35 23.87 -2.24
C LEU A 35 22.77 24.15 -0.81
N LEU A 36 21.94 24.84 -0.04
CA LEU A 36 22.17 25.00 1.39
C LEU A 36 22.09 23.65 2.10
N ASP A 37 23.09 23.37 2.95
CA ASP A 37 22.99 22.25 3.89
C ASP A 37 21.84 22.52 4.88
N THR A 38 20.84 21.65 4.84
CA THR A 38 19.58 21.83 5.59
C THR A 38 19.82 21.82 7.10
N VAL A 39 20.69 20.93 7.60
CA VAL A 39 20.92 20.75 9.04
C VAL A 39 21.63 21.99 9.60
N SER A 40 22.74 22.39 8.99
CA SER A 40 23.48 23.57 9.45
C SER A 40 22.68 24.88 9.31
N THR A 41 21.79 24.96 8.31
CA THR A 41 20.90 26.13 8.14
C THR A 41 19.82 26.19 9.21
N LEU A 42 19.28 25.05 9.65
CA LEU A 42 18.33 24.96 10.78
C LEU A 42 19.02 25.34 12.11
N GLU A 43 20.25 24.85 12.34
CA GLU A 43 21.05 25.27 13.50
C GLU A 43 21.32 26.79 13.49
N MET A 44 21.55 27.34 12.32
CA MET A 44 21.73 28.78 12.12
C MET A 44 20.44 29.55 12.43
N LYS A 45 19.28 29.05 11.99
CA LYS A 45 17.97 29.64 12.33
C LYS A 45 17.76 29.66 13.85
N ALA A 46 18.09 28.60 14.56
CA ALA A 46 18.02 28.55 16.03
C ALA A 46 18.92 29.63 16.67
N THR A 47 20.13 29.85 16.12
CA THR A 47 21.02 30.92 16.58
C THR A 47 20.45 32.31 16.31
N VAL A 48 19.78 32.53 15.16
CA VAL A 48 19.05 33.76 14.84
C VAL A 48 17.97 34.05 15.86
N GLU A 49 17.19 33.03 16.22
CA GLU A 49 16.10 33.14 17.21
C GLU A 49 16.66 33.45 18.61
N GLU A 50 17.75 32.82 19.02
CA GLU A 50 18.44 33.12 20.30
C GLU A 50 18.89 34.59 20.36
N HIS A 51 19.59 35.04 19.31
CA HIS A 51 20.09 36.43 19.26
C HIS A 51 18.95 37.46 19.12
N SER A 52 17.87 37.12 18.39
CA SER A 52 16.66 37.95 18.36
C SER A 52 16.04 38.13 19.75
N GLY A 53 16.01 37.03 20.55
CA GLY A 53 15.58 37.09 21.94
C GLY A 53 16.45 38.02 22.81
N LYS A 54 17.80 37.94 22.66
CA LYS A 54 18.73 38.82 23.35
C LYS A 54 18.52 40.28 22.96
N ILE A 55 18.36 40.60 21.67
CA ILE A 55 18.13 41.94 21.15
C ILE A 55 16.79 42.51 21.66
N SER A 56 15.74 41.72 21.67
CA SER A 56 14.44 42.10 22.25
C SER A 56 14.54 42.38 23.76
N GLY A 57 15.38 41.59 24.48
CA GLY A 57 15.71 41.88 25.89
C GLY A 57 16.39 43.21 26.12
N PHE A 58 17.29 43.64 25.19
CA PHE A 58 17.88 44.98 25.25
C PHE A 58 16.86 46.08 25.03
N LYS A 59 15.90 45.90 24.14
CA LYS A 59 14.82 46.82 23.85
C LYS A 59 13.92 47.06 25.08
N SER A 60 13.65 46.04 25.87
CA SER A 60 12.86 46.19 27.10
C SER A 60 13.53 47.12 28.15
N GLN A 61 14.84 47.29 28.06
CA GLN A 61 15.66 48.16 28.90
C GLN A 61 15.93 49.53 28.29
N SER A 62 15.29 49.88 27.18
CA SER A 62 15.58 51.04 26.33
C SER A 62 15.48 52.39 27.03
N ARG A 63 14.68 52.51 28.10
CA ARG A 63 14.51 53.75 28.88
C ARG A 63 15.82 54.29 29.49
N ASN A 64 16.80 53.42 29.67
CA ASN A 64 18.09 53.73 30.30
C ASN A 64 19.27 53.79 29.30
N LEU A 65 18.98 53.74 27.99
CA LEU A 65 19.97 53.71 26.93
C LEU A 65 20.00 55.03 26.14
N THR A 66 21.13 55.32 25.50
CA THR A 66 21.26 56.46 24.61
C THR A 66 20.43 56.29 23.34
N ASN A 67 20.00 57.41 22.72
CA ASN A 67 19.24 57.39 21.46
C ASN A 67 19.98 56.65 20.35
N GLU A 68 21.30 56.79 20.27
CA GLU A 68 22.16 56.12 19.30
C GLU A 68 22.15 54.58 19.50
N LEU A 69 22.28 54.13 20.75
CA LEU A 69 22.22 52.69 21.07
C LEU A 69 20.85 52.07 20.80
N ASN A 70 19.78 52.82 21.10
CA ASN A 70 18.41 52.43 20.79
C ASN A 70 18.17 52.30 19.28
N ALA A 71 18.73 53.20 18.47
CA ALA A 71 18.64 53.14 17.01
C ALA A 71 19.37 51.90 16.46
N ARG A 72 20.56 51.57 16.99
CA ARG A 72 21.31 50.34 16.63
C ARG A 72 20.55 49.07 17.02
N ILE A 73 19.96 49.04 18.21
CA ILE A 73 19.13 47.88 18.65
C ILE A 73 17.95 47.68 17.70
N LYS A 74 17.23 48.76 17.36
CA LYS A 74 16.10 48.68 16.43
C LYS A 74 16.53 48.21 15.03
N GLN A 75 17.64 48.73 14.53
CA GLN A 75 18.21 48.31 13.24
C GLN A 75 18.57 46.81 13.25
N LYS A 76 19.20 46.32 14.33
CA LYS A 76 19.53 44.92 14.49
C LYS A 76 18.28 44.02 14.62
N GLU A 77 17.30 44.44 15.40
CA GLU A 77 16.02 43.73 15.52
C GLU A 77 15.39 43.50 14.14
N THR A 78 15.33 44.58 13.33
CA THR A 78 14.80 44.51 11.97
C THR A 78 15.64 43.58 11.08
N ALA A 79 16.99 43.68 11.16
CA ALA A 79 17.89 42.84 10.37
C ALA A 79 17.73 41.36 10.74
N PHE A 80 17.68 41.01 12.02
CA PHE A 80 17.49 39.62 12.47
C PHE A 80 16.11 39.04 12.13
N GLN A 81 15.08 39.89 12.19
CA GLN A 81 13.75 39.52 11.71
C GLN A 81 13.76 39.21 10.21
N THR A 82 14.43 40.04 9.41
CA THR A 82 14.60 39.83 7.96
C THR A 82 15.39 38.56 7.69
N ILE A 83 16.50 38.29 8.40
CA ILE A 83 17.30 37.10 8.27
C ILE A 83 16.44 35.84 8.55
N ASN A 84 15.69 35.85 9.67
CA ASN A 84 14.84 34.71 10.04
C ASN A 84 13.80 34.39 8.96
N ASN A 85 13.09 35.43 8.49
CA ASN A 85 12.06 35.26 7.44
C ASN A 85 12.68 34.79 6.11
N THR A 86 13.85 35.34 5.76
CA THR A 86 14.56 34.93 4.53
C THR A 86 15.04 33.46 4.60
N LEU A 87 15.58 33.03 5.74
CA LEU A 87 16.02 31.65 5.94
C LEU A 87 14.84 30.67 5.86
N GLU A 88 13.72 31.00 6.49
CA GLU A 88 12.52 30.17 6.45
C GLU A 88 11.98 30.03 5.01
N LEU A 89 11.86 31.17 4.33
CA LEU A 89 11.43 31.18 2.93
C LEU A 89 12.40 30.41 2.02
N TRP A 90 13.70 30.58 2.22
CA TRP A 90 14.73 29.91 1.41
C TRP A 90 14.70 28.39 1.58
N LEU A 91 14.65 27.90 2.82
CA LEU A 91 14.52 26.48 3.11
C LEU A 91 13.23 25.90 2.51
N GLY A 92 12.11 26.61 2.64
CA GLY A 92 10.83 26.21 2.04
C GLY A 92 10.91 26.10 0.52
N VAL A 93 11.49 27.11 -0.13
CA VAL A 93 11.73 27.12 -1.59
C VAL A 93 12.63 25.97 -2.00
N GLN A 94 13.74 25.76 -1.29
CA GLN A 94 14.67 24.68 -1.60
C GLN A 94 14.01 23.30 -1.50
N GLN A 95 13.23 23.07 -0.44
CA GLN A 95 12.51 21.81 -0.24
C GLN A 95 11.48 21.58 -1.35
N LEU A 96 10.69 22.60 -1.66
CA LEU A 96 9.67 22.52 -2.71
C LEU A 96 10.29 22.33 -4.09
N TRP A 97 11.36 23.08 -4.40
CA TRP A 97 12.09 22.91 -5.64
C TRP A 97 12.68 21.50 -5.77
N ASN A 98 13.32 20.96 -4.71
CA ASN A 98 13.84 19.60 -4.69
C ASN A 98 12.77 18.54 -4.95
N SER A 99 11.57 18.71 -4.42
CA SER A 99 10.46 17.77 -4.61
C SER A 99 9.92 17.79 -6.03
N LEU A 100 9.95 18.93 -6.72
CA LEU A 100 9.37 19.12 -8.06
C LEU A 100 10.38 18.92 -9.20
N GLN A 101 11.66 19.14 -8.96
CA GLN A 101 12.68 19.15 -10.00
C GLN A 101 12.79 17.80 -10.74
N SER A 102 12.67 16.68 -10.04
CA SER A 102 12.74 15.34 -10.63
C SER A 102 11.61 15.06 -11.62
N PHE A 103 10.49 15.76 -11.49
CA PHE A 103 9.31 15.59 -12.34
C PHE A 103 9.34 16.50 -13.57
N PHE A 104 9.73 17.77 -13.37
CA PHE A 104 9.74 18.77 -14.44
C PHE A 104 11.04 18.80 -15.24
N ILE A 105 12.19 18.35 -14.66
CA ILE A 105 13.47 18.27 -15.33
C ILE A 105 13.73 16.81 -15.73
N GLY A 106 13.40 16.44 -16.94
CA GLY A 106 13.71 15.10 -17.49
C GLY A 106 12.54 14.11 -17.51
N GLY A 107 11.37 14.48 -16.99
CA GLY A 107 10.17 13.65 -17.06
C GLY A 107 9.33 13.90 -18.33
N ASP A 108 8.55 12.91 -18.74
CA ASP A 108 7.59 13.04 -19.88
C ASP A 108 6.38 13.96 -19.58
N ILE A 109 6.36 14.53 -18.37
CA ILE A 109 5.26 15.40 -17.90
C ILE A 109 5.12 16.69 -18.76
N ARG A 110 6.17 17.06 -19.47
CA ARG A 110 6.16 18.20 -20.42
C ARG A 110 5.03 18.10 -21.45
N LYS A 111 4.71 16.88 -21.91
CA LYS A 111 3.64 16.65 -22.90
C LYS A 111 2.25 16.84 -22.28
N GLU A 112 2.11 16.51 -21.00
CA GLU A 112 0.83 16.56 -20.28
C GLU A 112 0.58 17.95 -19.67
N LEU A 113 1.64 18.58 -19.14
CA LEU A 113 1.60 19.88 -18.45
C LEU A 113 2.60 20.88 -19.06
N PRO A 114 2.45 21.29 -20.33
CA PRO A 114 3.44 22.13 -21.02
C PRO A 114 3.58 23.52 -20.35
N GLY A 115 2.48 24.12 -19.90
CA GLY A 115 2.48 25.42 -19.22
C GLY A 115 3.25 25.38 -17.89
N PRO A 116 2.85 24.54 -16.92
CA PRO A 116 3.58 24.37 -15.66
C PRO A 116 5.05 23.99 -15.86
N THR A 117 5.39 23.15 -16.84
CA THR A 117 6.78 22.79 -17.13
C THR A 117 7.60 24.01 -17.54
N LYS A 118 7.07 24.86 -18.44
CA LYS A 118 7.75 26.10 -18.84
C LYS A 118 7.93 27.07 -17.68
N ASN A 119 6.93 27.20 -16.83
CA ASN A 119 7.01 28.04 -15.63
C ASN A 119 8.08 27.52 -14.67
N PHE A 120 8.11 26.20 -14.44
CA PHE A 120 9.13 25.57 -13.62
C PHE A 120 10.54 25.74 -14.21
N GLU A 121 10.73 25.60 -15.51
CA GLU A 121 12.05 25.82 -16.17
C GLU A 121 12.55 27.25 -16.00
N ASN A 122 11.67 28.26 -16.08
CA ASN A 122 12.04 29.65 -15.84
C ASN A 122 12.40 29.87 -14.38
N CYS A 123 11.61 29.35 -13.47
CA CYS A 123 11.85 29.37 -12.03
C CYS A 123 13.17 28.66 -11.67
N HIS A 124 13.44 27.50 -12.26
CA HIS A 124 14.69 26.75 -12.09
C HIS A 124 15.91 27.59 -12.49
N LYS A 125 15.86 28.29 -13.64
CA LYS A 125 16.97 29.18 -14.08
C LYS A 125 17.22 30.28 -13.07
N LEU A 126 16.17 30.91 -12.54
CA LEU A 126 16.29 31.94 -11.53
C LEU A 126 16.85 31.38 -10.21
N TRP A 127 16.38 30.20 -9.79
CA TRP A 127 16.89 29.49 -8.62
C TRP A 127 18.38 29.18 -8.73
N VAL A 128 18.80 28.59 -9.84
CA VAL A 128 20.23 28.30 -10.10
C VAL A 128 21.06 29.57 -10.07
N LYS A 129 20.58 30.65 -10.69
CA LYS A 129 21.26 31.94 -10.68
C LYS A 129 21.43 32.48 -9.24
N ILE A 130 20.39 32.43 -8.40
CA ILE A 130 20.50 32.87 -7.00
C ILE A 130 21.54 32.02 -6.26
N MET A 131 21.47 30.70 -6.41
CA MET A 131 22.38 29.79 -5.71
C MET A 131 23.84 29.95 -6.16
N MET A 132 24.11 30.03 -7.46
CA MET A 132 25.46 29.99 -8.01
C MET A 132 26.10 31.35 -8.16
N ASP A 133 25.35 32.38 -8.49
CA ASP A 133 25.91 33.71 -8.74
C ASP A 133 25.91 34.60 -7.50
N LYS A 134 24.95 34.40 -6.57
CA LYS A 134 24.81 35.23 -5.35
C LYS A 134 25.21 34.46 -4.08
N ALA A 135 24.57 33.30 -3.81
CA ALA A 135 24.71 32.62 -2.51
C ALA A 135 26.05 31.94 -2.33
N TYR A 136 26.44 31.05 -3.27
CA TYR A 136 27.65 30.25 -3.16
C TYR A 136 28.95 31.08 -3.16
N PRO A 137 29.11 32.16 -3.95
CA PRO A 137 30.29 33.01 -3.88
C PRO A 137 30.37 33.85 -2.58
N THR A 138 29.27 34.38 -2.12
CA THR A 138 29.24 35.28 -0.96
C THR A 138 29.35 34.55 0.35
N LYS A 139 28.57 33.47 0.51
CA LYS A 139 28.47 32.60 1.70
C LYS A 139 28.10 33.26 3.03
N ILE A 140 28.28 34.56 3.21
CA ILE A 140 28.04 35.26 4.45
C ILE A 140 26.54 35.46 4.66
N VAL A 141 26.02 34.93 5.76
CA VAL A 141 24.58 34.92 6.05
C VAL A 141 24.02 36.31 6.18
N TYR A 142 24.69 37.20 6.93
CA TYR A 142 24.23 38.56 7.17
C TYR A 142 24.13 39.36 5.87
N SER A 143 25.15 39.24 5.01
CA SER A 143 25.17 39.97 3.71
C SER A 143 24.05 39.50 2.78
N LEU A 144 23.72 38.21 2.79
CA LEU A 144 22.71 37.61 1.90
C LEU A 144 21.30 37.83 2.40
N CYS A 145 21.08 37.80 3.72
CA CYS A 145 19.73 37.72 4.29
C CYS A 145 19.28 39.01 5.01
N ALA A 146 20.19 39.90 5.44
CA ALA A 146 19.83 41.10 6.16
C ALA A 146 19.31 42.26 5.24
N SER A 147 19.75 42.25 3.98
CA SER A 147 19.31 43.17 2.97
C SER A 147 18.11 42.62 2.23
N ASN A 148 16.97 42.93 2.23
CA ASN A 148 15.78 42.40 1.54
C ASN A 148 15.95 42.14 0.02
N GLU A 149 17.18 42.04 -0.51
CA GLU A 149 17.47 41.89 -1.94
C GLU A 149 17.07 40.54 -2.53
N LEU A 150 17.19 39.47 -1.74
CA LEU A 150 16.83 38.12 -2.18
C LEU A 150 15.35 37.78 -1.97
N THR A 151 14.70 38.45 -1.04
CA THR A 151 13.33 38.14 -0.63
C THR A 151 12.32 38.25 -1.78
N PRO A 152 12.34 39.26 -2.67
CA PRO A 152 11.41 39.33 -3.80
C PRO A 152 11.60 38.17 -4.78
N ASP A 153 12.84 37.84 -5.11
CA ASP A 153 13.16 36.73 -6.01
C ASP A 153 12.69 35.39 -5.41
N LEU A 154 12.96 35.16 -4.10
CA LEU A 154 12.53 33.96 -3.39
C LEU A 154 11.00 33.85 -3.27
N LEU A 155 10.30 34.95 -3.07
CA LEU A 155 8.82 34.98 -3.05
C LEU A 155 8.22 34.67 -4.42
N ASP A 156 8.82 35.16 -5.50
CA ASP A 156 8.37 34.84 -6.86
C ASP A 156 8.60 33.36 -7.20
N ILE A 157 9.74 32.81 -6.81
CA ILE A 157 10.04 31.38 -6.92
C ILE A 157 9.04 30.56 -6.10
N ASP A 158 8.82 30.90 -4.83
CA ASP A 158 7.88 30.18 -3.95
C ASP A 158 6.47 30.13 -4.54
N ARG A 159 5.96 31.28 -5.00
CA ARG A 159 4.66 31.39 -5.66
C ARG A 159 4.60 30.50 -6.90
N THR A 160 5.60 30.58 -7.78
CA THR A 160 5.63 29.82 -9.04
C THR A 160 5.72 28.31 -8.77
N LEU A 161 6.53 27.89 -7.80
CA LEU A 161 6.64 26.48 -7.42
C LEU A 161 5.33 25.95 -6.83
N LYS A 162 4.64 26.72 -5.98
CA LYS A 162 3.31 26.36 -5.43
C LYS A 162 2.25 26.25 -6.53
N GLU A 163 2.26 27.12 -7.51
CA GLU A 163 1.38 27.02 -8.67
C GLU A 163 1.67 25.76 -9.50
N CYS A 164 2.95 25.44 -9.73
CA CYS A 164 3.37 24.23 -10.41
C CYS A 164 2.93 22.97 -9.63
N GLN A 165 3.12 22.95 -8.32
CA GLN A 165 2.68 21.87 -7.43
C GLN A 165 1.16 21.67 -7.52
N GLN A 166 0.39 22.74 -7.39
CA GLN A 166 -1.07 22.68 -7.47
C GLN A 166 -1.56 22.10 -8.80
N LYS A 167 -0.95 22.51 -9.93
CA LYS A 167 -1.30 21.97 -11.25
C LYS A 167 -0.93 20.50 -11.39
N LEU A 168 0.20 20.10 -10.81
CA LEU A 168 0.61 18.69 -10.75
C LEU A 168 -0.36 17.86 -9.91
N ASP A 169 -0.76 18.35 -8.74
CA ASP A 169 -1.69 17.67 -7.84
C ASP A 169 -3.08 17.48 -8.50
N ILE A 170 -3.58 18.52 -9.19
CA ILE A 170 -4.83 18.43 -9.98
C ILE A 170 -4.72 17.38 -11.09
N TYR A 171 -3.59 17.34 -11.79
CA TYR A 171 -3.35 16.35 -12.84
C TYR A 171 -3.34 14.92 -12.27
N LEU A 172 -2.63 14.69 -11.15
CA LEU A 172 -2.56 13.38 -10.51
C LEU A 172 -3.92 12.95 -9.94
N GLU A 173 -4.68 13.87 -9.37
CA GLU A 173 -6.04 13.60 -8.89
C GLU A 173 -6.96 13.17 -10.04
N GLY A 174 -6.83 13.82 -11.20
CA GLY A 174 -7.52 13.41 -12.42
C GLY A 174 -7.17 11.99 -12.89
N LYS A 175 -5.99 11.47 -12.51
CA LYS A 175 -5.57 10.08 -12.77
C LYS A 175 -6.05 9.10 -11.72
N ARG A 176 -6.14 9.54 -10.45
CA ARG A 176 -6.61 8.73 -9.32
C ARG A 176 -8.11 8.44 -9.38
N GLY A 177 -8.90 9.43 -9.80
CA GLY A 177 -10.36 9.29 -9.91
C GLY A 177 -10.81 8.06 -10.73
N PRO A 178 -10.36 7.90 -11.99
CA PRO A 178 -10.69 6.73 -12.80
C PRO A 178 -10.23 5.39 -12.23
N PHE A 179 -9.05 5.36 -11.57
CA PHE A 179 -8.48 4.16 -10.97
C PHE A 179 -8.12 4.38 -9.50
N PRO A 180 -9.06 4.15 -8.57
CA PRO A 180 -8.90 4.51 -7.15
C PRO A 180 -7.73 3.86 -6.42
N ARG A 181 -7.16 2.75 -6.92
CA ARG A 181 -5.96 2.15 -6.32
C ARG A 181 -4.74 3.05 -6.37
N PHE A 182 -4.74 4.04 -7.25
CA PHE A 182 -3.69 5.05 -7.29
C PHE A 182 -3.64 5.97 -6.06
N TYR A 183 -4.69 5.99 -5.20
CA TYR A 183 -4.65 6.68 -3.91
C TYR A 183 -3.66 6.04 -2.92
N PHE A 184 -3.35 4.75 -3.08
CA PHE A 184 -2.34 4.06 -2.27
C PHE A 184 -0.91 4.24 -2.81
N VAL A 185 -0.75 4.91 -3.94
CA VAL A 185 0.53 5.13 -4.62
C VAL A 185 1.02 6.55 -4.37
N SER A 186 2.29 6.72 -3.97
CA SER A 186 2.88 8.05 -3.80
C SER A 186 2.96 8.82 -5.13
N ASN A 187 2.96 10.15 -5.07
CA ASN A 187 3.06 11.01 -6.26
C ASN A 187 4.24 10.63 -7.16
N GLY A 188 5.41 10.34 -6.56
CA GLY A 188 6.62 9.98 -7.31
C GLY A 188 6.47 8.68 -8.08
N VAL A 189 5.95 7.64 -7.44
CA VAL A 189 5.71 6.33 -8.08
C VAL A 189 4.62 6.44 -9.14
N LEU A 190 3.55 7.18 -8.87
CA LEU A 190 2.48 7.39 -9.85
C LEU A 190 2.99 8.10 -11.10
N LEU A 191 3.84 9.12 -10.95
CA LEU A 191 4.48 9.78 -12.08
C LEU A 191 5.43 8.88 -12.85
N ASP A 192 6.19 8.01 -12.16
CA ASP A 192 7.03 6.99 -12.81
C ASP A 192 6.18 6.03 -13.66
N ILE A 193 5.07 5.55 -13.12
CA ILE A 193 4.10 4.72 -13.85
C ILE A 193 3.55 5.44 -15.08
N LEU A 194 3.13 6.69 -14.93
CA LEU A 194 2.54 7.47 -16.01
C LEU A 194 3.57 7.86 -17.08
N SER A 195 4.84 8.05 -16.72
CA SER A 195 5.91 8.40 -17.68
C SER A 195 6.32 7.22 -18.55
N LYS A 196 6.24 5.99 -18.04
CA LYS A 196 6.64 4.75 -18.74
C LYS A 196 5.50 4.08 -19.52
N ARG A 197 4.40 4.76 -19.74
CA ARG A 197 3.18 4.22 -20.36
C ARG A 197 3.33 3.70 -21.79
N SER A 198 4.41 4.03 -22.48
CA SER A 198 4.66 3.59 -23.87
C SER A 198 4.96 2.09 -24.00
N ASP A 199 5.42 1.44 -22.93
CA ASP A 199 5.66 -0.01 -22.88
C ASP A 199 4.96 -0.60 -21.64
N PRO A 200 3.86 -1.36 -21.83
CA PRO A 200 3.14 -1.99 -20.72
C PRO A 200 3.98 -2.90 -19.86
N ALA A 201 5.08 -3.45 -20.35
CA ALA A 201 5.98 -4.28 -19.56
C ALA A 201 6.66 -3.52 -18.40
N ASN A 202 6.81 -2.20 -18.53
CA ASN A 202 7.43 -1.37 -17.50
C ASN A 202 6.59 -1.26 -16.21
N ILE A 203 5.29 -1.61 -16.25
CA ILE A 203 4.46 -1.60 -15.05
C ILE A 203 4.80 -2.73 -14.09
N LYS A 204 5.44 -3.81 -14.56
CA LYS A 204 5.74 -4.98 -13.72
C LYS A 204 6.43 -4.62 -12.41
N SER A 205 7.38 -3.68 -12.44
CA SER A 205 8.10 -3.22 -11.24
C SER A 205 7.20 -2.52 -10.20
N ASN A 206 6.03 -2.04 -10.60
CA ASN A 206 5.12 -1.27 -9.77
C ASN A 206 3.84 -2.04 -9.42
N LEU A 207 3.63 -3.24 -9.98
CA LEU A 207 2.41 -4.02 -9.74
C LEU A 207 2.20 -4.33 -8.26
N GLY A 208 3.27 -4.72 -7.54
CA GLY A 208 3.19 -5.01 -6.11
C GLY A 208 2.87 -3.80 -5.21
N ILE A 209 2.91 -2.58 -5.75
CA ILE A 209 2.47 -1.37 -5.05
C ILE A 209 0.97 -1.12 -5.30
N ILE A 210 0.48 -1.47 -6.49
CA ILE A 210 -0.91 -1.28 -6.93
C ILE A 210 -1.81 -2.43 -6.46
N PHE A 211 -1.27 -3.66 -6.48
CA PHE A 211 -1.99 -4.89 -6.13
C PHE A 211 -1.26 -5.62 -5.00
N ASP A 212 -2.02 -6.14 -4.06
CA ASP A 212 -1.48 -6.82 -2.89
C ASP A 212 -0.80 -8.17 -3.23
N ALA A 213 -1.28 -8.86 -4.26
CA ALA A 213 -0.79 -10.18 -4.62
C ALA A 213 -0.25 -10.31 -6.05
N ILE A 214 -0.42 -9.31 -6.90
CA ILE A 214 0.09 -9.37 -8.28
C ILE A 214 1.44 -8.68 -8.34
N ASN A 215 2.48 -9.42 -8.68
CA ASN A 215 3.82 -8.88 -8.89
C ASN A 215 4.41 -9.22 -10.27
N ASP A 216 3.73 -10.04 -11.07
CA ASP A 216 4.09 -10.31 -12.44
C ASP A 216 2.84 -10.51 -13.32
N ILE A 217 3.01 -10.26 -14.62
CA ILE A 217 2.01 -10.45 -15.67
C ILE A 217 2.62 -11.13 -16.88
N GLU A 218 1.83 -11.96 -17.56
CA GLU A 218 2.22 -12.58 -18.82
C GLU A 218 1.51 -11.93 -20.01
N PHE A 219 2.26 -11.76 -21.10
CA PHE A 219 1.74 -11.22 -22.35
C PHE A 219 1.63 -12.34 -23.40
N ALA A 220 0.54 -12.32 -24.20
CA ALA A 220 0.30 -13.29 -25.29
C ALA A 220 1.32 -13.16 -26.42
N ASP A 221 1.74 -11.93 -26.71
CA ASP A 221 2.44 -11.60 -27.94
C ASP A 221 3.84 -11.03 -27.67
N ALA A 222 4.73 -11.15 -28.65
CA ALA A 222 6.01 -10.47 -28.64
C ALA A 222 5.88 -8.93 -28.51
N ASP A 223 4.75 -8.36 -28.96
CA ASP A 223 4.43 -6.93 -28.85
C ASP A 223 4.06 -6.48 -27.44
N LYS A 224 3.88 -7.39 -26.48
CA LYS A 224 3.50 -7.11 -25.09
C LYS A 224 2.26 -6.23 -24.95
N LYS A 225 1.25 -6.47 -25.79
CA LYS A 225 0.02 -5.68 -25.85
C LYS A 225 -1.16 -6.34 -25.16
N ASN A 226 -1.18 -7.68 -25.08
CA ASN A 226 -2.29 -8.42 -24.50
C ASN A 226 -1.83 -9.19 -23.27
N ILE A 227 -2.34 -8.84 -22.10
CA ILE A 227 -2.12 -9.58 -20.85
C ILE A 227 -3.04 -10.79 -20.85
N ILE A 228 -2.46 -11.98 -20.65
CA ILE A 228 -3.17 -13.26 -20.62
C ILE A 228 -3.08 -14.00 -19.29
N ALA A 229 -2.20 -13.57 -18.38
CA ALA A 229 -2.14 -14.12 -17.04
C ALA A 229 -1.62 -13.09 -16.03
N ILE A 230 -2.07 -13.23 -14.78
CA ILE A 230 -1.54 -12.54 -13.61
C ILE A 230 -0.89 -13.53 -12.68
N ARG A 231 0.19 -13.11 -12.01
CA ARG A 231 1.00 -14.02 -11.18
C ARG A 231 1.40 -13.37 -9.87
N GLN A 232 1.49 -14.24 -8.85
CA GLN A 232 2.29 -14.00 -7.65
C GLN A 232 3.51 -14.90 -7.71
N ILE A 233 4.69 -14.33 -7.82
CA ILE A 233 5.98 -15.02 -7.77
C ILE A 233 6.66 -14.61 -6.47
N LYS A 234 6.93 -15.57 -5.57
CA LYS A 234 7.54 -15.29 -4.26
C LYS A 234 9.05 -15.12 -4.33
N SER A 235 9.71 -15.91 -5.15
CA SER A 235 11.16 -15.86 -5.30
C SER A 235 11.58 -16.19 -6.72
N ALA A 236 12.54 -15.42 -7.24
CA ALA A 236 13.18 -15.72 -8.52
C ALA A 236 13.97 -17.04 -8.49
N ALA A 237 14.37 -17.53 -7.30
CA ALA A 237 15.08 -18.79 -7.12
C ALA A 237 14.18 -20.04 -7.20
N THR A 238 12.85 -19.87 -7.03
CA THR A 238 11.85 -20.94 -7.10
C THR A 238 10.71 -20.53 -8.02
N PRO A 239 10.93 -20.45 -9.34
CA PRO A 239 9.92 -20.00 -10.30
C PRO A 239 8.71 -20.94 -10.38
N ASP A 240 8.82 -22.18 -9.91
CA ASP A 240 7.71 -23.14 -9.81
C ASP A 240 6.76 -22.84 -8.64
N ASP A 241 7.18 -22.01 -7.66
CA ASP A 241 6.33 -21.54 -6.56
C ASP A 241 5.56 -20.29 -6.98
N LYS A 242 4.73 -20.43 -8.00
CA LYS A 242 3.87 -19.37 -8.51
C LYS A 242 2.39 -19.66 -8.28
N GLN A 243 1.65 -18.62 -7.94
CA GLN A 243 0.19 -18.63 -8.02
C GLN A 243 -0.20 -17.89 -9.29
N GLU A 244 -0.82 -18.55 -10.25
CA GLU A 244 -1.14 -17.98 -11.56
C GLU A 244 -2.63 -18.09 -11.84
N VAL A 245 -3.21 -16.98 -12.31
CA VAL A 245 -4.56 -16.95 -12.87
C VAL A 245 -4.44 -16.75 -14.37
N ASP A 246 -4.85 -17.78 -15.12
CA ASP A 246 -4.98 -17.70 -16.57
C ASP A 246 -6.18 -16.81 -16.93
N MET A 247 -5.94 -15.86 -17.79
CA MET A 247 -6.93 -14.90 -18.29
C MET A 247 -7.09 -14.99 -19.83
N THR A 248 -6.67 -16.09 -20.44
CA THR A 248 -6.78 -16.27 -21.91
C THR A 248 -8.21 -16.15 -22.43
N ALA A 249 -9.21 -16.50 -21.59
CA ALA A 249 -10.64 -16.31 -21.90
C ALA A 249 -11.08 -14.82 -21.81
N HIS A 250 -10.36 -14.02 -21.05
CA HIS A 250 -10.63 -12.60 -20.79
C HIS A 250 -9.35 -11.77 -20.91
N PRO A 251 -8.67 -11.74 -22.08
CA PRO A 251 -7.40 -11.05 -22.23
C PRO A 251 -7.58 -9.54 -22.13
N VAL A 252 -6.57 -8.85 -21.56
CA VAL A 252 -6.58 -7.41 -21.39
C VAL A 252 -5.67 -6.76 -22.42
N LYS A 253 -6.24 -5.91 -23.27
CA LYS A 253 -5.48 -5.13 -24.24
C LYS A 253 -4.91 -3.88 -23.58
N CYS A 254 -3.58 -3.78 -23.51
CA CYS A 254 -2.88 -2.61 -22.98
C CYS A 254 -2.79 -1.52 -24.05
N ASP A 255 -3.89 -0.84 -24.31
CA ASP A 255 -3.99 0.25 -25.29
C ASP A 255 -4.60 1.49 -24.65
N GLY A 256 -4.22 2.68 -25.10
CA GLY A 256 -4.75 3.93 -24.56
C GLY A 256 -4.12 4.35 -23.23
N LYS A 257 -4.96 4.83 -22.31
CA LYS A 257 -4.51 5.34 -21.01
C LYS A 257 -4.31 4.18 -20.02
N ILE A 258 -3.28 4.32 -19.20
CA ILE A 258 -2.90 3.28 -18.24
C ILE A 258 -4.00 3.01 -17.19
N GLU A 259 -4.68 4.06 -16.75
CA GLU A 259 -5.78 3.95 -15.80
C GLU A 259 -6.98 3.16 -16.38
N GLU A 260 -7.20 3.23 -17.71
CA GLU A 260 -8.30 2.52 -18.38
C GLU A 260 -8.01 1.02 -18.45
N TRP A 261 -6.86 0.62 -19.02
CA TRP A 261 -6.56 -0.81 -19.10
C TRP A 261 -6.23 -1.48 -17.75
N LEU A 262 -5.82 -0.71 -16.72
CA LEU A 262 -5.75 -1.24 -15.36
C LEU A 262 -7.14 -1.52 -14.76
N CYS A 263 -8.15 -0.72 -15.09
CA CYS A 263 -9.54 -1.05 -14.75
C CYS A 263 -9.98 -2.34 -15.45
N ASP A 264 -9.64 -2.49 -16.74
CA ASP A 264 -9.92 -3.70 -17.50
C ASP A 264 -9.20 -4.91 -16.92
N LEU A 265 -7.96 -4.74 -16.43
CA LEU A 265 -7.21 -5.79 -15.73
C LEU A 265 -7.93 -6.25 -14.46
N VAL A 266 -8.44 -5.33 -13.65
CA VAL A 266 -9.23 -5.65 -12.46
C VAL A 266 -10.52 -6.39 -12.85
N ALA A 267 -11.21 -5.97 -13.89
CA ALA A 267 -12.43 -6.62 -14.35
C ALA A 267 -12.14 -8.03 -14.88
N SER A 268 -11.13 -8.18 -15.73
CA SER A 268 -10.69 -9.47 -16.28
C SER A 268 -10.27 -10.45 -15.18
N MET A 269 -9.46 -10.01 -14.23
CA MET A 269 -9.08 -10.78 -13.05
C MET A 269 -10.31 -11.33 -12.31
N LYS A 270 -11.32 -10.48 -12.08
CA LYS A 270 -12.54 -10.89 -11.39
C LYS A 270 -13.35 -11.91 -12.18
N TYR A 271 -13.45 -11.74 -13.50
CA TYR A 271 -14.14 -12.70 -14.35
C TYR A 271 -13.41 -14.05 -14.38
N SER A 272 -12.09 -14.05 -14.61
CA SER A 272 -11.29 -15.29 -14.63
C SER A 272 -11.34 -16.04 -13.29
N LEU A 273 -11.30 -15.32 -12.17
CA LEU A 273 -11.45 -15.95 -10.85
C LEU A 273 -12.85 -16.52 -10.63
N ARG A 274 -13.91 -15.85 -11.09
CA ARG A 274 -15.28 -16.40 -11.02
C ARG A 274 -15.41 -17.69 -11.81
N ASP A 275 -14.84 -17.73 -13.00
CA ASP A 275 -14.80 -18.95 -13.82
C ASP A 275 -14.03 -20.09 -13.12
N LEU A 276 -12.90 -19.77 -12.47
CA LEU A 276 -12.16 -20.75 -11.66
C LEU A 276 -12.96 -21.24 -10.44
N PHE A 277 -13.67 -20.38 -9.75
CA PHE A 277 -14.54 -20.75 -8.63
C PHE A 277 -15.70 -21.63 -9.10
N GLU A 278 -16.29 -21.34 -10.25
CA GLU A 278 -17.36 -22.16 -10.84
C GLU A 278 -16.85 -23.56 -11.19
N GLN A 279 -15.69 -23.64 -11.86
CA GLN A 279 -15.05 -24.92 -12.18
C GLN A 279 -14.72 -25.73 -10.92
N ALA A 280 -14.11 -25.05 -9.92
CA ALA A 280 -13.78 -25.66 -8.64
C ALA A 280 -15.01 -26.17 -7.88
N TYR A 281 -16.14 -25.45 -7.94
CA TYR A 281 -17.39 -25.90 -7.35
C TYR A 281 -17.86 -27.22 -7.97
N TYR A 282 -17.85 -27.33 -9.29
CA TYR A 282 -18.26 -28.59 -9.95
C TYR A 282 -17.27 -29.73 -9.70
N ASP A 283 -15.99 -29.46 -9.68
CA ASP A 283 -14.99 -30.48 -9.37
C ASP A 283 -15.12 -30.96 -7.92
N ILE A 284 -15.26 -30.08 -6.96
CA ILE A 284 -15.40 -30.47 -5.55
C ILE A 284 -16.75 -31.11 -5.24
N LYS A 285 -17.81 -30.78 -6.00
CA LYS A 285 -19.12 -31.39 -5.83
C LYS A 285 -19.07 -32.92 -6.01
N ASN A 286 -18.18 -33.42 -6.84
CA ASN A 286 -17.97 -34.85 -7.00
C ASN A 286 -17.49 -35.53 -5.71
N PHE A 287 -16.88 -34.80 -4.79
CA PHE A 287 -16.43 -35.29 -3.47
C PHE A 287 -17.48 -35.08 -2.38
N TYR A 288 -18.52 -34.23 -2.62
CA TYR A 288 -19.59 -33.99 -1.65
C TYR A 288 -20.57 -35.13 -1.52
N ASP A 289 -20.84 -35.80 -2.63
CA ASP A 289 -21.90 -36.78 -2.71
C ASP A 289 -21.40 -38.20 -2.33
N GLN A 290 -20.06 -38.34 -2.13
CA GLN A 290 -19.42 -39.58 -1.70
C GLN A 290 -18.46 -39.34 -0.54
N PRO A 291 -18.33 -40.28 0.43
CA PRO A 291 -17.31 -40.21 1.46
C PRO A 291 -15.91 -40.15 0.83
N LEU A 292 -15.02 -39.34 1.40
CA LEU A 292 -13.62 -39.37 1.01
C LEU A 292 -13.00 -40.67 1.55
N ASP A 293 -12.54 -41.53 0.66
CA ASP A 293 -11.89 -42.80 0.97
C ASP A 293 -10.63 -43.02 0.11
N ASP A 294 -10.03 -44.20 0.24
CA ASP A 294 -8.84 -44.55 -0.53
C ASP A 294 -9.07 -44.60 -2.05
N ASN A 295 -10.33 -44.66 -2.52
CA ASN A 295 -10.63 -44.78 -3.95
C ASN A 295 -10.73 -43.38 -4.62
N ASN A 296 -11.07 -42.32 -3.88
CA ASN A 296 -11.26 -41.00 -4.45
C ASN A 296 -10.26 -39.93 -3.95
N LYS A 297 -9.35 -40.28 -3.04
CA LYS A 297 -8.31 -39.37 -2.53
C LYS A 297 -7.37 -38.82 -3.62
N ASP A 298 -7.11 -39.59 -4.67
CA ASP A 298 -6.27 -39.13 -5.79
C ASP A 298 -6.96 -37.98 -6.57
N GLY A 299 -8.30 -38.02 -6.69
CA GLY A 299 -9.07 -36.94 -7.23
C GLY A 299 -9.00 -35.68 -6.37
N PHE A 300 -9.01 -35.81 -5.04
CA PHE A 300 -8.83 -34.69 -4.13
C PHE A 300 -7.42 -34.08 -4.23
N ARG A 301 -6.38 -34.91 -4.36
CA ARG A 301 -5.01 -34.43 -4.63
C ARG A 301 -4.94 -33.67 -5.95
N ALA A 302 -5.50 -34.22 -7.03
CA ALA A 302 -5.56 -33.55 -8.32
C ALA A 302 -6.29 -32.22 -8.26
N PHE A 303 -7.35 -32.09 -7.44
CA PHE A 303 -8.03 -30.82 -7.18
C PHE A 303 -7.09 -29.79 -6.52
N ILE A 304 -6.33 -30.19 -5.50
CA ILE A 304 -5.35 -29.30 -4.85
C ILE A 304 -4.24 -28.88 -5.82
N GLU A 305 -3.76 -29.78 -6.66
CA GLU A 305 -2.72 -29.48 -7.66
C GLU A 305 -3.22 -28.54 -8.77
N LYS A 306 -4.45 -28.75 -9.23
CA LYS A 306 -5.05 -28.01 -10.35
C LYS A 306 -5.28 -26.54 -10.04
N TYR A 307 -5.77 -26.22 -8.85
CA TYR A 307 -6.25 -24.87 -8.53
C TYR A 307 -5.25 -24.06 -7.70
N ILE A 308 -5.28 -22.74 -7.81
CA ILE A 308 -4.53 -21.84 -6.96
C ILE A 308 -5.01 -21.91 -5.50
N CYS A 309 -4.15 -21.47 -4.56
CA CYS A 309 -4.43 -21.55 -3.12
C CYS A 309 -5.80 -21.00 -2.73
N GLN A 310 -6.13 -19.79 -3.21
CA GLN A 310 -7.39 -19.10 -2.94
C GLN A 310 -8.62 -19.91 -3.37
N VAL A 311 -8.56 -20.58 -4.52
CA VAL A 311 -9.66 -21.38 -5.05
C VAL A 311 -9.81 -22.70 -4.27
N VAL A 312 -8.69 -23.31 -3.85
CA VAL A 312 -8.73 -24.51 -3.00
C VAL A 312 -9.29 -24.18 -1.61
N ILE A 313 -8.89 -23.03 -1.01
CA ILE A 313 -9.46 -22.56 0.26
C ILE A 313 -10.98 -22.39 0.15
N PHE A 314 -11.46 -21.77 -0.93
CA PHE A 314 -12.90 -21.67 -1.20
C PHE A 314 -13.56 -23.06 -1.21
N GLY A 315 -12.98 -24.01 -1.93
CA GLY A 315 -13.50 -25.38 -1.99
C GLY A 315 -13.57 -26.07 -0.62
N LEU A 316 -12.50 -25.95 0.20
CA LEU A 316 -12.46 -26.52 1.56
C LEU A 316 -13.47 -25.84 2.50
N GLN A 317 -13.65 -24.54 2.40
CA GLN A 317 -14.64 -23.82 3.20
C GLN A 317 -16.08 -24.17 2.80
N LEU A 318 -16.33 -24.31 1.52
CA LEU A 318 -17.61 -24.75 1.00
C LEU A 318 -17.93 -26.18 1.48
N PHE A 319 -16.96 -27.09 1.40
CA PHE A 319 -17.06 -28.45 1.90
C PHE A 319 -17.31 -28.47 3.42
N GLY A 320 -16.52 -27.74 4.19
CA GLY A 320 -16.66 -27.64 5.65
C GLY A 320 -18.03 -27.12 6.07
N THR A 321 -18.53 -26.05 5.42
CA THR A 321 -19.88 -25.50 5.67
C THR A 321 -20.96 -26.58 5.45
N LYS A 322 -20.91 -27.25 4.29
CA LYS A 322 -21.89 -28.29 3.97
C LYS A 322 -21.87 -29.45 4.96
N ARG A 323 -20.69 -29.97 5.29
CA ARG A 323 -20.54 -31.09 6.23
C ARG A 323 -21.02 -30.76 7.64
N LEU A 324 -20.75 -29.56 8.10
CA LEU A 324 -21.21 -29.09 9.40
C LEU A 324 -22.75 -28.89 9.43
N GLU A 325 -23.34 -28.36 8.39
CA GLU A 325 -24.80 -28.25 8.30
C GLU A 325 -25.49 -29.61 8.24
N GLU A 326 -24.96 -30.54 7.45
CA GLU A 326 -25.46 -31.92 7.43
C GLU A 326 -25.38 -32.60 8.80
N PHE A 327 -24.27 -32.35 9.54
CA PHE A 327 -24.12 -32.81 10.92
C PHE A 327 -25.18 -32.20 11.84
N ILE A 328 -25.37 -30.87 11.81
CA ILE A 328 -26.39 -30.17 12.62
C ILE A 328 -27.78 -30.74 12.32
N VAL A 329 -28.14 -30.91 11.04
CA VAL A 329 -29.42 -31.49 10.63
C VAL A 329 -29.60 -32.91 11.14
N ARG A 330 -28.55 -33.79 11.04
CA ARG A 330 -28.62 -35.16 11.58
C ARG A 330 -28.81 -35.19 13.09
N THR A 331 -28.25 -34.24 13.81
CA THR A 331 -28.33 -34.17 15.29
C THR A 331 -29.62 -33.52 15.79
N SER A 332 -30.34 -32.79 14.95
CA SER A 332 -31.56 -32.04 15.30
C SER A 332 -32.86 -32.85 15.12
N TYR A 333 -32.89 -33.91 14.31
CA TYR A 333 -34.10 -34.70 14.10
C TYR A 333 -34.35 -35.74 15.19
N GLU A 334 -35.53 -36.37 15.22
CA GLU A 334 -36.11 -37.24 16.25
C GLU A 334 -35.18 -38.33 16.82
N LYS A 335 -34.12 -38.67 16.11
CA LYS A 335 -33.05 -39.58 16.56
C LYS A 335 -31.88 -38.86 17.24
N GLY A 336 -31.97 -37.55 17.42
CA GLY A 336 -30.85 -36.71 17.89
C GLY A 336 -30.23 -37.20 19.20
N ASP A 337 -31.01 -37.55 20.19
CA ASP A 337 -30.50 -38.04 21.47
C ASP A 337 -29.82 -39.42 21.34
N SER A 338 -30.36 -40.30 20.51
CA SER A 338 -29.73 -41.61 20.22
C SER A 338 -28.44 -41.45 19.42
N TYR A 339 -28.45 -40.54 18.43
CA TYR A 339 -27.28 -40.23 17.65
C TYR A 339 -26.18 -39.53 18.46
N LYS A 340 -26.55 -38.54 19.28
CA LYS A 340 -25.61 -37.91 20.22
C LYS A 340 -25.01 -38.90 21.22
N LYS A 341 -25.78 -39.87 21.72
CA LYS A 341 -25.25 -40.96 22.57
C LYS A 341 -24.24 -41.83 21.86
N LYS A 342 -24.44 -42.14 20.58
CA LYS A 342 -23.48 -42.89 19.77
C LYS A 342 -22.17 -42.11 19.57
N LEU A 343 -22.24 -40.83 19.29
CA LEU A 343 -21.06 -39.96 19.17
C LEU A 343 -20.27 -39.90 20.47
N VAL A 344 -20.96 -39.75 21.60
CA VAL A 344 -20.35 -39.79 22.96
C VAL A 344 -19.76 -41.14 23.25
N ALA A 345 -20.29 -42.25 22.70
CA ALA A 345 -19.75 -43.60 22.80
C ALA A 345 -18.56 -43.87 21.88
N GLY A 346 -18.12 -42.88 21.09
CA GLY A 346 -16.93 -42.98 20.24
C GLY A 346 -17.19 -43.42 18.79
N GLU A 347 -18.45 -43.54 18.36
CA GLU A 347 -18.76 -43.71 16.94
C GLU A 347 -18.46 -42.43 16.17
N LEU A 348 -17.57 -42.49 15.17
CA LEU A 348 -17.23 -41.30 14.36
C LEU A 348 -18.34 -40.97 13.37
N ASP A 349 -18.81 -39.73 13.40
CA ASP A 349 -19.69 -39.18 12.38
C ASP A 349 -19.01 -39.17 10.99
N PRO A 350 -19.76 -39.37 9.89
CA PRO A 350 -19.23 -39.28 8.54
C PRO A 350 -18.44 -37.99 8.26
N ALA A 351 -18.90 -36.85 8.75
CA ALA A 351 -18.18 -35.58 8.57
C ALA A 351 -16.79 -35.59 9.25
N MET A 352 -16.68 -36.15 10.48
CA MET A 352 -15.39 -36.29 11.15
C MET A 352 -14.44 -37.24 10.40
N LYS A 353 -14.98 -38.31 9.82
CA LYS A 353 -14.15 -39.19 8.98
C LYS A 353 -13.57 -38.46 7.79
N ASP A 354 -14.41 -37.67 7.08
CA ASP A 354 -13.98 -36.88 5.95
C ASP A 354 -12.94 -35.83 6.37
N PHE A 355 -13.15 -35.11 7.48
CA PHE A 355 -12.16 -34.13 8.00
C PHE A 355 -10.82 -34.82 8.33
N ASN A 356 -10.82 -35.98 8.93
CA ASN A 356 -9.60 -36.73 9.25
C ASN A 356 -8.86 -37.22 8.00
N VAL A 357 -9.59 -37.69 6.98
CA VAL A 357 -8.98 -38.11 5.71
C VAL A 357 -8.33 -36.92 5.00
N ILE A 358 -9.03 -35.81 4.89
CA ILE A 358 -8.48 -34.56 4.29
C ILE A 358 -7.24 -34.10 5.04
N LEU A 359 -7.27 -34.09 6.37
CA LEU A 359 -6.12 -33.66 7.17
C LEU A 359 -4.91 -34.58 6.97
N THR A 360 -5.16 -35.89 6.92
CA THR A 360 -4.12 -36.89 6.66
C THR A 360 -3.49 -36.67 5.28
N GLU A 361 -4.29 -36.44 4.25
CA GLU A 361 -3.81 -36.19 2.90
C GLU A 361 -3.00 -34.86 2.82
N LEU A 362 -3.52 -33.77 3.37
CA LEU A 362 -2.82 -32.49 3.39
C LEU A 362 -1.47 -32.56 4.12
N THR A 363 -1.42 -33.24 5.26
CA THR A 363 -0.19 -33.46 6.03
C THR A 363 0.80 -34.39 5.33
N SER A 364 0.31 -35.41 4.62
CA SER A 364 1.13 -36.25 3.77
C SER A 364 1.75 -35.49 2.61
N MET A 365 0.96 -34.68 1.91
CA MET A 365 1.45 -33.80 0.84
C MET A 365 2.49 -32.76 1.35
N ALA A 366 2.30 -32.23 2.54
CA ALA A 366 3.26 -31.30 3.15
C ALA A 366 4.58 -31.98 3.51
N ARG A 367 4.53 -33.21 4.01
CA ARG A 367 5.73 -34.02 4.34
C ARG A 367 6.50 -34.46 3.09
N ASP A 368 5.79 -34.85 2.04
CA ASP A 368 6.35 -35.34 0.79
C ASP A 368 6.41 -34.24 -0.28
N GLY A 369 6.56 -32.98 0.12
CA GLY A 369 6.43 -31.76 -0.71
C GLY A 369 7.27 -31.77 -1.99
N SER A 370 8.45 -32.42 -1.98
CA SER A 370 9.29 -32.59 -3.17
C SER A 370 8.62 -33.45 -4.27
N LYS A 371 7.72 -34.36 -3.90
CA LYS A 371 6.99 -35.24 -4.83
C LYS A 371 5.87 -34.51 -5.56
N TYR A 372 5.19 -33.62 -4.84
CA TYR A 372 3.96 -32.95 -5.34
C TYR A 372 4.22 -31.59 -5.99
N LYS A 373 5.47 -31.05 -5.91
CA LYS A 373 5.85 -29.73 -6.45
C LYS A 373 4.87 -28.59 -6.06
N LEU A 374 4.27 -28.71 -4.86
CA LEU A 374 3.32 -27.73 -4.36
C LEU A 374 4.04 -26.74 -3.44
N PRO A 375 3.69 -25.45 -3.52
CA PRO A 375 4.19 -24.45 -2.58
C PRO A 375 3.85 -24.81 -1.13
N MET A 376 4.83 -24.85 -0.22
CA MET A 376 4.59 -25.14 1.20
C MET A 376 3.57 -24.17 1.81
N VAL A 377 3.64 -22.87 1.45
CA VAL A 377 2.70 -21.86 1.92
C VAL A 377 1.25 -22.17 1.55
N LYS A 378 1.02 -22.79 0.37
CA LYS A 378 -0.31 -23.24 -0.02
C LYS A 378 -0.79 -24.35 0.91
N LEU A 379 0.04 -25.38 1.14
CA LEU A 379 -0.32 -26.51 2.01
C LEU A 379 -0.53 -26.06 3.45
N GLU A 380 0.31 -25.19 4.00
CA GLU A 380 0.12 -24.63 5.33
C GLU A 380 -1.20 -23.88 5.46
N ALA A 381 -1.54 -23.03 4.50
CA ALA A 381 -2.82 -22.32 4.50
C ALA A 381 -4.02 -23.28 4.48
N LEU A 382 -3.95 -24.33 3.65
CA LEU A 382 -5.01 -25.34 3.55
C LEU A 382 -5.16 -26.15 4.84
N ILE A 383 -4.05 -26.57 5.46
CA ILE A 383 -4.05 -27.29 6.75
C ILE A 383 -4.71 -26.42 7.83
N ILE A 384 -4.32 -25.15 7.93
CA ILE A 384 -4.85 -24.23 8.95
C ILE A 384 -6.37 -24.07 8.82
N ILE A 385 -6.85 -23.80 7.61
CA ILE A 385 -8.28 -23.65 7.35
C ILE A 385 -9.04 -24.94 7.63
N HIS A 386 -8.45 -26.08 7.27
CA HIS A 386 -9.08 -27.36 7.49
C HIS A 386 -9.12 -27.75 8.96
N VAL A 387 -8.05 -27.51 9.71
CA VAL A 387 -8.02 -27.70 11.18
C VAL A 387 -9.07 -26.83 11.85
N HIS A 388 -9.19 -25.54 11.42
CA HIS A 388 -10.22 -24.66 11.96
C HIS A 388 -11.65 -25.20 11.74
N ASN A 389 -11.96 -25.72 10.55
CA ASN A 389 -13.27 -26.35 10.28
C ASN A 389 -13.49 -27.60 11.17
N LYS A 390 -12.46 -28.38 11.36
CA LYS A 390 -12.48 -29.55 12.26
C LYS A 390 -12.70 -29.14 13.73
N ASP A 391 -12.02 -28.11 14.20
CA ASP A 391 -12.17 -27.60 15.56
C ASP A 391 -13.59 -27.08 15.84
N ILE A 392 -14.23 -26.43 14.86
CA ILE A 392 -15.65 -26.03 14.95
C ILE A 392 -16.54 -27.27 15.13
N TYR A 393 -16.27 -28.34 14.37
CA TYR A 393 -17.00 -29.59 14.48
C TYR A 393 -16.81 -30.22 15.85
N GLU A 394 -15.58 -30.33 16.35
CA GLU A 394 -15.26 -30.88 17.68
C GLU A 394 -15.91 -30.07 18.79
N TYR A 395 -15.91 -28.76 18.69
CA TYR A 395 -16.57 -27.87 19.63
C TYR A 395 -18.08 -28.16 19.72
N PHE A 396 -18.75 -28.40 18.61
CA PHE A 396 -20.18 -28.75 18.61
C PHE A 396 -20.49 -30.13 19.18
N ILE A 397 -19.52 -31.06 19.21
CA ILE A 397 -19.71 -32.40 19.77
C ILE A 397 -19.35 -32.45 21.26
N HIS A 398 -18.21 -31.90 21.64
CA HIS A 398 -17.59 -32.13 22.95
C HIS A 398 -18.05 -31.12 24.00
N ASP A 399 -18.49 -29.93 23.63
CA ASP A 399 -19.05 -29.00 24.58
C ASP A 399 -20.46 -29.44 25.00
N LYS A 400 -20.56 -29.94 26.25
CA LYS A 400 -21.81 -30.44 26.79
C LYS A 400 -22.92 -29.41 26.88
N GLU A 401 -22.58 -28.13 26.97
CA GLU A 401 -23.53 -27.02 26.97
C GLU A 401 -23.95 -26.68 25.54
N MET A 402 -23.01 -26.62 24.60
CA MET A 402 -23.25 -26.32 23.20
C MET A 402 -24.00 -27.43 22.44
N ALA A 403 -23.68 -28.71 22.68
CA ALA A 403 -24.41 -29.84 22.13
C ALA A 403 -25.89 -29.84 22.50
N ARG A 404 -26.28 -29.08 23.55
CA ARG A 404 -27.69 -28.87 23.93
C ARG A 404 -28.31 -27.64 23.31
N GLN A 405 -27.52 -26.67 22.84
CA GLN A 405 -27.99 -25.37 22.35
C GLN A 405 -28.14 -25.34 20.82
N ILE A 406 -27.28 -26.06 20.07
CA ILE A 406 -27.39 -26.09 18.61
C ILE A 406 -28.37 -27.18 18.18
N VAL A 407 -29.58 -26.76 17.85
CA VAL A 407 -30.65 -27.63 17.40
C VAL A 407 -30.89 -27.45 15.91
N THR A 408 -30.63 -26.27 15.38
CA THR A 408 -30.90 -25.91 13.98
C THR A 408 -29.76 -25.12 13.36
N VAL A 409 -29.73 -25.07 12.04
CA VAL A 409 -28.80 -24.24 11.27
C VAL A 409 -29.06 -22.72 11.44
N ASN A 410 -30.10 -22.33 12.16
CA ASN A 410 -30.42 -20.95 12.47
C ASN A 410 -29.92 -20.50 13.85
N ASP A 411 -29.32 -21.41 14.62
CA ASP A 411 -28.82 -21.06 15.94
C ASP A 411 -27.59 -20.17 15.85
N TYR A 412 -27.48 -19.22 16.79
CA TYR A 412 -26.45 -18.16 16.77
C TYR A 412 -25.03 -18.74 16.73
N ASP A 413 -24.75 -19.81 17.45
CA ASP A 413 -23.41 -20.41 17.52
C ASP A 413 -22.94 -20.98 16.16
N TRP A 414 -23.87 -21.40 15.31
CA TRP A 414 -23.60 -21.70 13.93
C TRP A 414 -23.56 -20.42 13.07
N LEU A 415 -24.53 -19.53 13.23
CA LEU A 415 -24.63 -18.33 12.41
C LEU A 415 -23.43 -17.39 12.57
N LYS A 416 -22.78 -17.35 13.74
CA LYS A 416 -21.57 -16.53 13.98
C LYS A 416 -20.34 -17.04 13.21
N GLN A 417 -20.34 -18.27 12.70
CA GLN A 417 -19.24 -18.79 11.90
C GLN A 417 -19.25 -18.22 10.48
N THR A 418 -18.06 -18.15 9.87
CA THR A 418 -17.95 -17.80 8.46
C THR A 418 -18.35 -18.96 7.60
N ARG A 419 -19.45 -18.85 6.88
CA ARG A 419 -20.06 -19.92 6.08
C ARG A 419 -19.97 -19.54 4.61
N VAL A 420 -19.51 -20.47 3.79
CA VAL A 420 -19.31 -20.28 2.36
C VAL A 420 -20.30 -21.08 1.58
N TYR A 421 -21.00 -20.45 0.64
CA TYR A 421 -22.01 -21.08 -0.20
C TYR A 421 -21.77 -20.75 -1.68
N TRP A 422 -22.12 -21.71 -2.53
CA TRP A 422 -22.24 -21.46 -3.96
C TRP A 422 -23.71 -21.16 -4.29
N TYR A 423 -23.94 -20.02 -4.87
CA TYR A 423 -25.28 -19.59 -5.26
C TYR A 423 -25.44 -19.76 -6.77
N ASP A 424 -26.36 -20.62 -7.19
CA ASP A 424 -26.74 -20.83 -8.60
C ASP A 424 -28.24 -20.57 -8.74
N HIS A 425 -28.60 -19.40 -9.22
CA HIS A 425 -29.99 -19.01 -9.41
C HIS A 425 -30.28 -18.71 -10.88
N LYS A 426 -31.20 -19.47 -11.43
CA LYS A 426 -31.71 -19.26 -12.79
C LYS A 426 -32.99 -18.47 -12.74
N THR A 427 -32.99 -17.27 -13.29
CA THR A 427 -34.18 -16.51 -13.63
C THR A 427 -34.52 -16.71 -15.10
N SER A 428 -35.73 -16.39 -15.53
CA SER A 428 -36.14 -16.45 -16.94
C SER A 428 -35.26 -15.59 -17.88
N ARG A 429 -34.46 -14.66 -17.34
CA ARG A 429 -33.65 -13.72 -18.11
C ARG A 429 -32.15 -13.78 -17.81
N LYS A 430 -31.71 -14.38 -16.68
CA LYS A 430 -30.30 -14.37 -16.26
C LYS A 430 -30.00 -15.57 -15.37
N VAL A 431 -28.84 -16.14 -15.58
CA VAL A 431 -28.23 -17.09 -14.64
C VAL A 431 -27.23 -16.30 -13.79
N ILE A 432 -27.43 -16.31 -12.47
CA ILE A 432 -26.52 -15.69 -11.51
C ILE A 432 -25.84 -16.81 -10.79
N ARG A 433 -24.50 -16.91 -10.93
CA ARG A 433 -23.64 -17.83 -10.23
C ARG A 433 -22.60 -17.04 -9.50
N THR A 434 -22.55 -17.20 -8.22
CA THR A 434 -21.59 -16.45 -7.38
C THR A 434 -21.30 -17.19 -6.07
N CYS A 435 -20.16 -16.89 -5.50
CA CYS A 435 -19.80 -17.31 -4.16
C CYS A 435 -20.38 -16.30 -3.14
N LEU A 436 -21.08 -16.82 -2.14
CA LEU A 436 -21.58 -16.04 -1.01
C LEU A 436 -20.81 -16.42 0.27
N ILE A 437 -20.44 -15.41 1.03
CA ILE A 437 -19.89 -15.55 2.38
C ILE A 437 -20.92 -15.01 3.35
N ASN A 438 -21.43 -15.89 4.20
CA ASN A 438 -22.41 -15.51 5.21
C ASN A 438 -21.75 -15.42 6.58
N ILE A 439 -21.97 -14.30 7.25
CA ILE A 439 -21.55 -14.06 8.64
C ILE A 439 -22.76 -13.54 9.37
N THR A 440 -23.16 -14.20 10.44
CA THR A 440 -24.44 -13.97 11.11
C THR A 440 -25.62 -14.11 10.13
N ASP A 441 -26.43 -13.10 9.98
CA ASP A 441 -27.58 -13.01 9.07
C ASP A 441 -27.31 -12.25 7.76
N VAL A 442 -26.04 -11.82 7.55
CA VAL A 442 -25.64 -11.06 6.37
C VAL A 442 -24.93 -11.95 5.38
N ALA A 443 -25.34 -11.86 4.10
CA ALA A 443 -24.70 -12.51 2.97
C ALA A 443 -23.91 -11.49 2.15
N PHE A 444 -22.62 -11.74 1.99
CA PHE A 444 -21.71 -10.94 1.17
C PHE A 444 -21.36 -11.67 -0.12
N GLU A 445 -21.49 -10.98 -1.25
CA GLU A 445 -20.93 -11.50 -2.50
C GLU A 445 -19.39 -11.46 -2.45
N TYR A 446 -18.73 -12.56 -2.78
CA TYR A 446 -17.29 -12.63 -2.80
C TYR A 446 -16.72 -11.75 -3.91
N GLY A 447 -15.79 -10.87 -3.57
CA GLY A 447 -15.30 -9.83 -4.47
C GLY A 447 -14.43 -10.34 -5.63
N SER A 448 -14.05 -11.63 -5.62
CA SER A 448 -13.23 -12.29 -6.66
C SER A 448 -11.96 -11.51 -7.02
N GLU A 449 -11.29 -10.97 -6.03
CA GLU A 449 -9.97 -10.36 -6.19
C GLU A 449 -8.88 -11.40 -5.97
N PHE A 450 -7.80 -11.33 -6.75
CA PHE A 450 -6.67 -12.24 -6.58
C PHE A 450 -5.87 -11.87 -5.33
N LEU A 451 -5.83 -12.78 -4.37
CA LEU A 451 -5.16 -12.62 -3.07
C LEU A 451 -3.86 -13.44 -2.97
N GLY A 452 -3.61 -14.33 -3.95
CA GLY A 452 -2.44 -15.20 -3.95
C GLY A 452 -2.41 -16.17 -2.77
N ALA A 453 -1.20 -16.57 -2.38
CA ALA A 453 -0.93 -17.32 -1.17
C ALA A 453 -0.09 -16.47 -0.22
N LYS A 454 -0.61 -16.19 0.99
CA LYS A 454 0.08 -15.39 2.03
C LYS A 454 0.66 -16.30 3.10
N GLU A 455 1.81 -15.91 3.63
CA GLU A 455 2.38 -16.54 4.81
C GLU A 455 1.55 -16.22 6.04
N ARG A 456 1.50 -17.18 6.96
CA ARG A 456 0.83 -16.99 8.25
C ARG A 456 1.59 -15.93 9.05
N MET A 457 0.91 -14.91 9.55
CA MET A 457 1.44 -14.10 10.63
C MET A 457 1.46 -14.93 11.92
N CYS A 458 2.65 -15.30 12.38
CA CYS A 458 2.83 -15.79 13.74
C CYS A 458 2.76 -14.60 14.68
N ILE A 459 1.62 -14.40 15.33
CA ILE A 459 1.55 -13.52 16.50
C ILE A 459 2.10 -14.37 17.65
N THR A 460 3.35 -14.15 18.02
CA THR A 460 3.88 -14.65 19.28
C THR A 460 3.09 -13.99 20.42
N PRO A 461 2.56 -14.77 21.38
CA PRO A 461 1.82 -14.22 22.52
C PRO A 461 2.72 -13.36 23.39
#